data_182dd69e4bd55de8c53fa37d3026a1b7
#
_entry.id   182dd69e4bd55de8c53fa37d3026a1b7
#
_cell.length_a   1.000
_cell.length_b   1.000
_cell.length_c   1.000
_cell.angle_alpha   90.00
_cell.angle_beta   90.00
_cell.angle_gamma   90.00
#
_symmetry.space_group_name_H-M   'P 1'
#
loop_
_entity.id
_entity.type
_entity.pdbx_description
1 polymer ?
#
loop_
_entity_poly.entity_id
_entity_poly.type
_entity_poly.pdbx_seq_one_letter_code
_entity_poly.pdbx_strand_id
1 'polypeptide(L)'
;MAPTFIDHITVTAATLAAGALAVEQALGVRALTGGEHPRMGTHNLLLRLGDTLFLEIIAINPDAPAPGRPRWFDLDRRAPEAAPGLSTWVVRSEQLAQHAAAASEDLGPLEPMSRGALTWHLTLPADGSVPLDGVAPAVIEWHTEQHPAAGMADCGLSLVELLLVHPDPERVQRLLRSLNLQGPVRVRACEASQEPHLEAWVQTPSGLRQLTGAMPVLKAG
;
A
#
# COMPACT_ATOMS: atom_id res chain seq x y z
N MET A 1 15.40 -14.85 -11.13
CA MET A 1 14.91 -13.45 -11.06
C MET A 1 15.55 -12.76 -9.87
N ALA A 2 15.80 -11.45 -9.96
CA ALA A 2 16.26 -10.65 -8.83
C ALA A 2 15.25 -10.71 -7.67
N PRO A 3 15.64 -10.46 -6.41
CA PRO A 3 14.69 -10.36 -5.31
C PRO A 3 13.81 -9.12 -5.46
N THR A 4 12.57 -9.22 -4.96
CA THR A 4 11.69 -8.08 -4.73
C THR A 4 11.62 -7.76 -3.24
N PHE A 5 11.29 -6.52 -2.90
CA PHE A 5 11.21 -6.04 -1.52
C PHE A 5 9.93 -5.23 -1.34
N ILE A 6 9.44 -5.10 -0.12
CA ILE A 6 8.35 -4.17 0.16
C ILE A 6 8.81 -2.76 -0.22
N ASP A 7 8.01 -2.08 -1.03
CA ASP A 7 8.19 -0.67 -1.40
C ASP A 7 7.43 0.25 -0.46
N HIS A 8 6.14 -0.01 -0.32
CA HIS A 8 5.29 0.71 0.62
C HIS A 8 4.07 -0.13 1.03
N ILE A 9 3.50 0.24 2.16
CA ILE A 9 2.19 -0.21 2.62
C ILE A 9 1.22 0.95 2.53
N THR A 10 -0.05 0.69 2.25
CA THR A 10 -1.01 1.76 1.91
C THR A 10 -2.26 1.70 2.76
N VAL A 11 -2.53 2.82 3.43
CA VAL A 11 -3.81 3.10 4.11
C VAL A 11 -4.71 3.85 3.15
N THR A 12 -5.87 3.28 2.84
CA THR A 12 -6.92 3.98 2.09
C THR A 12 -7.91 4.65 3.03
N ALA A 13 -8.42 5.81 2.64
CA ALA A 13 -9.38 6.58 3.40
C ALA A 13 -10.39 7.28 2.48
N ALA A 14 -11.55 7.66 3.01
CA ALA A 14 -12.53 8.47 2.29
C ALA A 14 -12.00 9.88 2.01
N THR A 15 -11.21 10.44 2.94
CA THR A 15 -10.50 11.71 2.77
C THR A 15 -9.08 11.61 3.34
N LEU A 16 -8.13 12.40 2.82
CA LEU A 16 -6.78 12.44 3.39
C LEU A 16 -6.79 12.86 4.86
N ALA A 17 -7.66 13.78 5.25
CA ALA A 17 -7.77 14.23 6.64
C ALA A 17 -8.18 13.10 7.59
N ALA A 18 -9.14 12.27 7.20
CA ALA A 18 -9.54 11.10 7.99
C ALA A 18 -8.41 10.06 8.09
N GLY A 19 -7.74 9.78 6.97
CA GLY A 19 -6.60 8.87 6.94
C GLY A 19 -5.42 9.36 7.77
N ALA A 20 -5.08 10.65 7.67
CA ALA A 20 -4.04 11.29 8.45
C ALA A 20 -4.29 11.18 9.95
N LEU A 21 -5.52 11.50 10.37
CA LEU A 21 -5.92 11.43 11.79
C LEU A 21 -5.83 10.00 12.33
N ALA A 22 -6.34 9.01 11.58
CA ALA A 22 -6.28 7.60 11.98
C ALA A 22 -4.84 7.10 12.13
N VAL A 23 -3.96 7.43 11.17
CA VAL A 23 -2.55 7.03 11.23
C VAL A 23 -1.81 7.77 12.34
N GLU A 24 -2.05 9.07 12.55
CA GLU A 24 -1.48 9.84 13.66
C GLU A 24 -1.90 9.26 15.02
N GLN A 25 -3.17 8.87 15.18
CA GLN A 25 -3.65 8.22 16.40
C GLN A 25 -3.03 6.83 16.61
N ALA A 26 -2.83 6.06 15.54
CA ALA A 26 -2.24 4.75 15.61
C ALA A 26 -0.73 4.78 15.89
N LEU A 27 0.02 5.62 15.19
CA LEU A 27 1.48 5.65 15.21
C LEU A 27 2.09 6.76 16.09
N GLY A 28 1.31 7.77 16.47
CA GLY A 28 1.80 8.93 17.22
C GLY A 28 2.67 9.87 16.40
N VAL A 29 2.65 9.77 15.07
CA VAL A 29 3.48 10.56 14.15
C VAL A 29 2.61 11.10 13.02
N ARG A 30 2.80 12.39 12.73
CA ARG A 30 2.04 13.09 11.69
C ARG A 30 2.64 12.84 10.31
N ALA A 31 1.77 12.44 9.35
CA ALA A 31 2.17 12.23 7.97
C ALA A 31 2.50 13.56 7.26
N LEU A 32 3.42 13.48 6.31
CA LEU A 32 3.87 14.62 5.50
C LEU A 32 3.16 14.62 4.15
N THR A 33 3.05 15.80 3.55
CA THR A 33 2.48 15.96 2.21
C THR A 33 3.27 15.14 1.19
N GLY A 34 2.55 14.32 0.43
CA GLY A 34 3.09 13.57 -0.69
C GLY A 34 2.89 14.32 -2.00
N GLY A 35 1.84 14.00 -2.74
CA GLY A 35 1.51 14.65 -4.01
C GLY A 35 0.21 14.17 -4.60
N GLU A 36 -0.04 14.57 -5.84
CA GLU A 36 -1.22 14.22 -6.62
C GLU A 36 -0.89 13.21 -7.72
N HIS A 37 -1.84 12.33 -8.00
CA HIS A 37 -1.77 11.39 -9.10
C HIS A 37 -2.84 11.76 -10.14
N PRO A 38 -2.55 12.66 -11.09
CA PRO A 38 -3.56 13.21 -12.00
C PRO A 38 -4.27 12.12 -12.82
N ARG A 39 -3.52 11.09 -13.26
CA ARG A 39 -4.07 9.97 -14.03
C ARG A 39 -5.12 9.16 -13.25
N MET A 40 -5.03 9.13 -11.92
CA MET A 40 -5.91 8.34 -11.04
C MET A 40 -6.89 9.20 -10.25
N GLY A 41 -6.76 10.52 -10.30
CA GLY A 41 -7.59 11.45 -9.53
C GLY A 41 -7.48 11.22 -8.02
N THR A 42 -6.27 10.92 -7.54
CA THR A 42 -5.98 10.67 -6.13
C THR A 42 -4.84 11.56 -5.62
N HIS A 43 -4.74 11.69 -4.32
CA HIS A 43 -3.65 12.38 -3.65
C HIS A 43 -3.22 11.62 -2.39
N ASN A 44 -2.02 11.89 -1.87
CA ASN A 44 -1.48 11.14 -0.76
C ASN A 44 -0.70 11.97 0.26
N LEU A 45 -0.52 11.36 1.44
CA LEU A 45 0.43 11.74 2.47
C LEU A 45 1.37 10.55 2.71
N LEU A 46 2.58 10.84 3.17
CA LEU A 46 3.66 9.86 3.26
C LEU A 46 4.33 9.88 4.64
N LEU A 47 4.80 8.70 5.08
CA LEU A 47 5.67 8.52 6.24
C LEU A 47 6.79 7.55 5.88
N ARG A 48 8.05 7.94 6.10
CA ARG A 48 9.19 7.04 5.91
C ARG A 48 9.15 5.91 6.93
N LEU A 49 9.32 4.67 6.47
CA LEU A 49 9.45 3.46 7.30
C LEU A 49 10.82 2.77 7.13
N GLY A 50 11.74 3.40 6.43
CA GLY A 50 13.09 2.90 6.12
C GLY A 50 13.68 3.64 4.93
N ASP A 51 14.92 3.31 4.56
CA ASP A 51 15.62 3.98 3.45
C ASP A 51 14.94 3.78 2.09
N THR A 52 14.25 2.66 1.94
CA THR A 52 13.58 2.27 0.69
C THR A 52 12.17 1.73 0.94
N LEU A 53 11.52 2.18 2.03
CA LEU A 53 10.19 1.76 2.43
C LEU A 53 9.43 2.92 3.06
N PHE A 54 8.14 3.07 2.72
CA PHE A 54 7.28 4.11 3.29
C PHE A 54 5.84 3.62 3.52
N LEU A 55 5.09 4.36 4.31
CA LEU A 55 3.65 4.28 4.43
C LEU A 55 3.03 5.37 3.55
N GLU A 56 2.08 4.98 2.72
CA GLU A 56 1.23 5.89 1.97
C GLU A 56 -0.16 5.96 2.62
N ILE A 57 -0.70 7.16 2.76
CA ILE A 57 -2.10 7.41 3.05
C ILE A 57 -2.70 8.00 1.79
N ILE A 58 -3.67 7.34 1.18
CA ILE A 58 -4.23 7.75 -0.11
C ILE A 58 -5.74 7.91 -0.03
N ALA A 59 -6.24 8.90 -0.75
CA ALA A 59 -7.67 9.16 -0.92
C ALA A 59 -7.98 9.68 -2.32
N ILE A 60 -9.24 9.66 -2.71
CA ILE A 60 -9.73 10.37 -3.90
C ILE A 60 -9.49 11.87 -3.68
N ASN A 61 -8.89 12.53 -4.68
CA ASN A 61 -8.73 13.98 -4.66
C ASN A 61 -10.04 14.63 -5.14
N PRO A 62 -10.77 15.35 -4.26
CA PRO A 62 -12.05 15.96 -4.63
C PRO A 62 -11.91 17.08 -5.67
N ASP A 63 -10.71 17.67 -5.79
CA ASP A 63 -10.43 18.76 -6.70
C ASP A 63 -9.91 18.27 -8.08
N ALA A 64 -9.63 16.97 -8.20
CA ALA A 64 -9.18 16.40 -9.45
C ALA A 64 -10.36 15.97 -10.33
N PRO A 65 -10.23 16.09 -11.67
CA PRO A 65 -11.23 15.53 -12.57
C PRO A 65 -11.34 14.01 -12.37
N ALA A 66 -12.54 13.46 -12.63
CA ALA A 66 -12.74 12.02 -12.62
C ALA A 66 -11.83 11.37 -13.66
N PRO A 67 -11.05 10.32 -13.31
CA PRO A 67 -10.25 9.60 -14.26
C PRO A 67 -11.13 8.84 -15.26
N GLY A 68 -10.64 8.65 -16.49
CA GLY A 68 -11.34 7.86 -17.52
C GLY A 68 -11.27 6.34 -17.30
N ARG A 69 -10.96 5.88 -16.08
CA ARG A 69 -10.80 4.49 -15.69
C ARG A 69 -11.15 4.30 -14.20
N PRO A 70 -11.43 3.08 -13.73
CA PRO A 70 -11.51 2.79 -12.30
C PRO A 70 -10.21 3.17 -11.58
N ARG A 71 -10.34 3.72 -10.37
CA ARG A 71 -9.19 4.03 -9.53
C ARG A 71 -8.59 2.76 -8.95
N TRP A 72 -7.31 2.80 -8.70
CA TRP A 72 -6.57 1.72 -8.04
C TRP A 72 -7.03 1.47 -6.61
N PHE A 73 -6.67 0.27 -6.07
CA PHE A 73 -6.84 -0.10 -4.67
C PHE A 73 -8.31 -0.07 -4.19
N ASP A 74 -9.24 -0.43 -5.09
CA ASP A 74 -10.68 -0.45 -4.82
C ASP A 74 -11.26 0.86 -4.28
N LEU A 75 -10.59 2.01 -4.52
CA LEU A 75 -11.00 3.31 -3.98
C LEU A 75 -12.42 3.72 -4.39
N ASP A 76 -12.84 3.35 -5.62
CA ASP A 76 -14.19 3.67 -6.11
C ASP A 76 -15.29 2.79 -5.48
N ARG A 77 -14.90 1.63 -4.90
CA ARG A 77 -15.83 0.70 -4.22
C ARG A 77 -15.90 0.94 -2.72
N ARG A 78 -15.05 1.82 -2.21
CA ARG A 78 -15.01 2.13 -0.80
C ARG A 78 -16.25 2.91 -0.38
N ALA A 79 -16.96 2.44 0.66
CA ALA A 79 -18.08 3.16 1.24
C ALA A 79 -17.58 4.49 1.85
N PRO A 80 -18.31 5.60 1.67
CA PRO A 80 -17.89 6.91 2.19
C PRO A 80 -17.68 6.94 3.72
N GLU A 81 -18.42 6.13 4.45
CA GLU A 81 -18.36 5.99 5.92
C GLU A 81 -17.36 4.94 6.40
N ALA A 82 -16.70 4.21 5.48
CA ALA A 82 -15.74 3.19 5.87
C ALA A 82 -14.54 3.80 6.61
N ALA A 83 -14.19 3.20 7.74
CA ALA A 83 -13.04 3.64 8.53
C ALA A 83 -11.74 3.55 7.71
N PRO A 84 -10.79 4.49 7.86
CA PRO A 84 -9.47 4.37 7.25
C PRO A 84 -8.83 3.04 7.62
N GLY A 85 -8.07 2.42 6.70
CA GLY A 85 -7.48 1.13 7.00
C GLY A 85 -6.35 0.75 6.06
N LEU A 86 -5.47 -0.11 6.57
CA LEU A 86 -4.42 -0.76 5.78
C LEU A 86 -5.09 -1.68 4.77
N SER A 87 -5.00 -1.36 3.49
CA SER A 87 -5.84 -1.98 2.44
C SER A 87 -5.03 -2.63 1.33
N THR A 88 -3.79 -2.21 1.14
CA THR A 88 -2.93 -2.75 0.11
C THR A 88 -1.46 -2.49 0.41
N TRP A 89 -0.61 -3.08 -0.39
CA TRP A 89 0.83 -2.91 -0.31
C TRP A 89 1.47 -3.13 -1.67
N VAL A 90 2.68 -2.67 -1.82
CA VAL A 90 3.40 -2.66 -3.09
C VAL A 90 4.80 -3.25 -2.89
N VAL A 91 5.26 -4.06 -3.85
CA VAL A 91 6.62 -4.58 -3.86
C VAL A 91 7.42 -3.94 -5.00
N ARG A 92 8.67 -3.57 -4.70
CA ARG A 92 9.60 -3.02 -5.67
C ARG A 92 10.33 -4.12 -6.42
N SER A 93 10.44 -3.93 -7.73
CA SER A 93 11.18 -4.77 -8.66
C SER A 93 12.07 -3.92 -9.56
N GLU A 94 13.24 -4.44 -9.93
CA GLU A 94 14.08 -3.91 -11.02
C GLU A 94 13.83 -4.65 -12.35
N GLN A 95 12.89 -5.60 -12.36
CA GLN A 95 12.54 -6.46 -13.49
C GLN A 95 11.03 -6.69 -13.53
N LEU A 96 10.25 -5.62 -13.49
CA LEU A 96 8.80 -5.64 -13.35
C LEU A 96 8.12 -6.60 -14.34
N ALA A 97 8.45 -6.50 -15.62
CA ALA A 97 7.83 -7.34 -16.64
C ALA A 97 8.10 -8.84 -16.42
N GLN A 98 9.30 -9.19 -15.94
CA GLN A 98 9.63 -10.58 -15.64
C GLN A 98 8.89 -11.10 -14.41
N HIS A 99 8.80 -10.29 -13.34
CA HIS A 99 8.07 -10.67 -12.13
C HIS A 99 6.56 -10.77 -12.41
N ALA A 100 5.98 -9.83 -13.16
CA ALA A 100 4.57 -9.88 -13.54
C ALA A 100 4.25 -11.14 -14.38
N ALA A 101 5.11 -11.49 -15.34
CA ALA A 101 4.93 -12.69 -16.16
C ALA A 101 5.12 -14.00 -15.38
N ALA A 102 5.94 -14.00 -14.32
CA ALA A 102 6.19 -15.16 -13.48
C ALA A 102 5.23 -15.30 -12.29
N ALA A 103 4.46 -14.26 -12.00
CA ALA A 103 3.52 -14.25 -10.89
C ALA A 103 2.50 -15.38 -11.03
N SER A 104 2.22 -16.08 -9.92
CA SER A 104 1.24 -17.17 -9.90
C SER A 104 -0.21 -16.68 -9.92
N GLU A 105 -0.42 -15.39 -9.86
CA GLU A 105 -1.71 -14.69 -9.95
C GLU A 105 -1.63 -13.61 -11.02
N ASP A 106 -2.78 -13.27 -11.61
CA ASP A 106 -2.88 -12.12 -12.50
C ASP A 106 -2.87 -10.83 -11.66
N LEU A 107 -1.80 -10.07 -11.78
CA LEU A 107 -1.63 -8.78 -11.09
C LEU A 107 -2.06 -7.59 -11.97
N GLY A 108 -2.63 -7.85 -13.13
CA GLY A 108 -3.03 -6.85 -14.11
C GLY A 108 -1.91 -6.37 -15.03
N PRO A 109 -2.24 -5.54 -16.02
CA PRO A 109 -1.29 -4.96 -16.97
C PRO A 109 -0.30 -4.00 -16.31
N LEU A 110 0.82 -3.76 -17.01
CA LEU A 110 1.82 -2.78 -16.60
C LEU A 110 1.37 -1.38 -17.03
N GLU A 111 1.14 -0.51 -16.08
CA GLU A 111 0.63 0.85 -16.32
C GLU A 111 1.69 1.90 -16.01
N PRO A 112 1.99 2.83 -16.93
CA PRO A 112 2.89 3.94 -16.65
C PRO A 112 2.20 4.97 -15.76
N MET A 113 2.89 5.41 -14.72
CA MET A 113 2.41 6.38 -13.74
C MET A 113 3.41 7.51 -13.54
N SER A 114 2.92 8.64 -13.03
CA SER A 114 3.74 9.78 -12.68
C SER A 114 3.17 10.58 -11.51
N ARG A 115 4.06 11.24 -10.77
CA ARG A 115 3.73 12.21 -9.71
C ARG A 115 4.83 13.26 -9.64
N GLY A 116 4.56 14.47 -10.08
CA GLY A 116 5.63 15.48 -10.22
C GLY A 116 6.73 15.01 -11.17
N ALA A 117 7.97 14.99 -10.70
CA ALA A 117 9.12 14.49 -11.46
C ALA A 117 9.31 12.97 -11.36
N LEU A 118 8.57 12.28 -10.49
CA LEU A 118 8.67 10.84 -10.31
C LEU A 118 7.88 10.11 -11.42
N THR A 119 8.49 9.07 -11.99
CA THR A 119 7.86 8.18 -12.95
C THR A 119 8.11 6.73 -12.56
N TRP A 120 7.14 5.87 -12.81
CA TRP A 120 7.23 4.43 -12.53
C TRP A 120 6.28 3.64 -13.42
N HIS A 121 6.47 2.33 -13.48
CA HIS A 121 5.44 1.39 -13.92
C HIS A 121 4.90 0.62 -12.73
N LEU A 122 3.62 0.23 -12.80
CA LEU A 122 2.93 -0.51 -11.76
C LEU A 122 2.03 -1.58 -12.40
N THR A 123 1.96 -2.79 -11.80
CA THR A 123 0.88 -3.72 -12.15
C THR A 123 -0.43 -3.20 -11.60
N LEU A 124 -1.47 -3.14 -12.43
CA LEU A 124 -2.75 -2.58 -12.02
C LEU A 124 -3.89 -3.25 -12.79
N PRO A 125 -4.76 -4.03 -12.13
CA PRO A 125 -5.97 -4.57 -12.73
C PRO A 125 -6.82 -3.47 -13.39
N ALA A 126 -7.40 -3.78 -14.55
CA ALA A 126 -8.15 -2.80 -15.34
C ALA A 126 -9.36 -2.23 -14.60
N ASP A 127 -9.93 -3.01 -13.68
CA ASP A 127 -11.07 -2.64 -12.84
C ASP A 127 -10.66 -1.96 -11.51
N GLY A 128 -9.35 -1.76 -11.29
CA GLY A 128 -8.80 -1.12 -10.09
C GLY A 128 -8.80 -1.97 -8.82
N SER A 129 -9.20 -3.24 -8.92
CA SER A 129 -9.23 -4.16 -7.77
C SER A 129 -7.85 -4.51 -7.24
N VAL A 130 -7.81 -5.08 -6.03
CA VAL A 130 -6.62 -5.70 -5.45
C VAL A 130 -6.82 -7.22 -5.47
N PRO A 131 -5.99 -7.99 -6.23
CA PRO A 131 -6.15 -9.43 -6.34
C PRO A 131 -6.02 -10.16 -4.99
N LEU A 132 -6.42 -11.45 -4.96
CA LEU A 132 -6.46 -12.27 -3.75
C LEU A 132 -7.27 -11.59 -2.63
N ASP A 133 -8.47 -11.12 -2.98
CA ASP A 133 -9.40 -10.52 -2.01
C ASP A 133 -8.77 -9.39 -1.16
N GLY A 134 -7.88 -8.59 -1.78
CA GLY A 134 -7.23 -7.44 -1.14
C GLY A 134 -5.84 -7.70 -0.56
N VAL A 135 -5.29 -8.92 -0.62
CA VAL A 135 -4.00 -9.22 0.02
C VAL A 135 -2.81 -9.33 -0.94
N ALA A 136 -3.04 -9.42 -2.25
CA ALA A 136 -1.95 -9.43 -3.22
C ALA A 136 -1.24 -8.06 -3.28
N PRO A 137 0.09 -8.03 -3.47
CA PRO A 137 0.78 -6.78 -3.76
C PRO A 137 0.57 -6.34 -5.21
N ALA A 138 0.60 -5.05 -5.46
CA ALA A 138 1.01 -4.55 -6.75
C ALA A 138 2.54 -4.63 -6.87
N VAL A 139 3.08 -4.67 -8.09
CA VAL A 139 4.53 -4.65 -8.33
C VAL A 139 4.89 -3.34 -9.01
N ILE A 140 5.87 -2.62 -8.46
CA ILE A 140 6.33 -1.32 -8.96
C ILE A 140 7.78 -1.37 -9.44
N GLU A 141 8.07 -0.64 -10.50
CA GLU A 141 9.42 -0.33 -10.96
C GLU A 141 9.59 1.18 -11.09
N TRP A 142 10.45 1.75 -10.26
CA TRP A 142 10.76 3.18 -10.28
C TRP A 142 11.73 3.51 -11.40
N HIS A 143 11.47 4.61 -12.11
CA HIS A 143 12.35 5.16 -13.14
C HIS A 143 13.04 6.43 -12.62
N THR A 144 13.55 6.37 -11.40
CA THR A 144 14.24 7.46 -10.70
C THR A 144 15.59 6.98 -10.18
N GLU A 145 16.57 7.86 -10.08
CA GLU A 145 17.90 7.52 -9.54
C GLU A 145 17.85 7.12 -8.06
N GLN A 146 16.96 7.75 -7.30
CA GLN A 146 16.80 7.49 -5.87
C GLN A 146 15.36 7.07 -5.56
N HIS A 147 15.23 6.14 -4.62
CA HIS A 147 13.93 5.74 -4.10
C HIS A 147 13.26 6.93 -3.39
N PRO A 148 11.92 7.15 -3.56
CA PRO A 148 11.23 8.29 -2.94
C PRO A 148 11.40 8.41 -1.44
N ALA A 149 11.50 7.29 -0.71
CA ALA A 149 11.70 7.29 0.74
C ALA A 149 13.02 7.95 1.18
N ALA A 150 14.05 7.94 0.33
CA ALA A 150 15.35 8.54 0.66
C ALA A 150 15.27 10.07 0.87
N GLY A 151 14.31 10.73 0.21
CA GLY A 151 14.04 12.16 0.37
C GLY A 151 13.05 12.51 1.49
N MET A 152 12.45 11.52 2.16
CA MET A 152 11.51 11.76 3.24
C MET A 152 12.22 11.96 4.59
N ALA A 153 11.66 12.81 5.44
CA ALA A 153 12.15 12.99 6.80
C ALA A 153 12.04 11.68 7.59
N ASP A 154 13.09 11.33 8.31
CA ASP A 154 13.07 10.20 9.25
C ASP A 154 12.38 10.63 10.55
N CYS A 155 11.25 9.99 10.85
CA CYS A 155 10.46 10.20 12.07
C CYS A 155 10.64 9.06 13.08
N GLY A 156 11.67 8.22 12.92
CA GLY A 156 11.95 7.09 13.81
C GLY A 156 10.96 5.93 13.66
N LEU A 157 10.37 5.77 12.49
CA LEU A 157 9.44 4.68 12.17
C LEU A 157 10.15 3.58 11.38
N SER A 158 9.85 2.32 11.66
CA SER A 158 10.27 1.20 10.81
C SER A 158 9.22 0.09 10.79
N LEU A 159 9.03 -0.53 9.63
CA LEU A 159 8.17 -1.71 9.50
C LEU A 159 8.86 -2.91 10.14
N VAL A 160 8.20 -3.51 11.12
CA VAL A 160 8.66 -4.73 11.80
C VAL A 160 8.12 -5.98 11.13
N GLU A 161 6.83 -6.00 10.78
CA GLU A 161 6.17 -7.12 10.13
C GLU A 161 4.94 -6.65 9.35
N LEU A 162 4.71 -7.24 8.18
CA LEU A 162 3.45 -7.20 7.44
C LEU A 162 2.84 -8.60 7.46
N LEU A 163 1.65 -8.75 8.04
CA LEU A 163 0.90 -10.00 8.07
C LEU A 163 -0.21 -9.95 7.03
N LEU A 164 -0.24 -10.98 6.18
CA LEU A 164 -1.29 -11.23 5.20
C LEU A 164 -2.21 -12.33 5.73
N VAL A 165 -3.47 -12.01 5.93
CA VAL A 165 -4.47 -12.96 6.46
C VAL A 165 -5.41 -13.35 5.33
N HIS A 166 -5.45 -14.65 4.98
CA HIS A 166 -6.23 -15.13 3.83
C HIS A 166 -6.76 -16.55 4.05
N PRO A 167 -7.94 -16.93 3.55
CA PRO A 167 -8.48 -18.29 3.71
C PRO A 167 -7.62 -19.37 3.02
N ASP A 168 -6.92 -19.03 1.95
CA ASP A 168 -5.93 -19.91 1.29
C ASP A 168 -4.51 -19.33 1.44
N PRO A 169 -3.84 -19.56 2.58
CA PRO A 169 -2.49 -19.03 2.82
C PRO A 169 -1.44 -19.64 1.89
N GLU A 170 -1.65 -20.85 1.38
CA GLU A 170 -0.72 -21.49 0.43
C GLU A 170 -0.74 -20.79 -0.94
N ARG A 171 -1.91 -20.34 -1.37
CA ARG A 171 -2.05 -19.55 -2.60
C ARG A 171 -1.29 -18.23 -2.49
N VAL A 172 -1.45 -17.53 -1.37
CA VAL A 172 -0.68 -16.30 -1.09
C VAL A 172 0.82 -16.59 -1.07
N GLN A 173 1.26 -17.64 -0.36
CA GLN A 173 2.68 -18.01 -0.32
C GLN A 173 3.26 -18.38 -1.69
N ARG A 174 2.48 -19.03 -2.58
CA ARG A 174 2.89 -19.29 -3.96
C ARG A 174 3.16 -17.98 -4.71
N LEU A 175 2.27 -17.00 -4.57
CA LEU A 175 2.47 -15.67 -5.17
C LEU A 175 3.76 -15.04 -4.65
N LEU A 176 3.96 -14.97 -3.35
CA LEU A 176 5.17 -14.36 -2.76
C LEU A 176 6.46 -15.04 -3.25
N ARG A 177 6.46 -16.38 -3.34
CA ARG A 177 7.60 -17.13 -3.89
C ARG A 177 7.81 -16.85 -5.38
N SER A 178 6.75 -16.76 -6.18
CA SER A 178 6.85 -16.46 -7.62
C SER A 178 7.41 -15.06 -7.88
N LEU A 179 7.19 -14.12 -6.95
CA LEU A 179 7.78 -12.78 -6.98
C LEU A 179 9.19 -12.72 -6.38
N ASN A 180 9.73 -13.83 -5.86
CA ASN A 180 11.01 -13.87 -5.13
C ASN A 180 11.09 -12.82 -4.02
N LEU A 181 9.97 -12.64 -3.28
CA LEU A 181 9.85 -11.62 -2.24
C LEU A 181 10.81 -11.89 -1.07
N GLN A 182 11.50 -10.85 -0.66
CA GLN A 182 12.33 -10.79 0.55
C GLN A 182 11.78 -9.70 1.49
N GLY A 183 11.85 -9.95 2.80
CA GLY A 183 11.44 -8.96 3.80
C GLY A 183 10.53 -9.53 4.88
N PRO A 184 10.06 -8.67 5.80
CA PRO A 184 9.34 -9.08 6.98
C PRO A 184 7.84 -9.32 6.69
N VAL A 185 7.52 -10.27 5.80
CA VAL A 185 6.15 -10.64 5.45
C VAL A 185 5.82 -12.02 6.02
N ARG A 186 4.69 -12.13 6.67
CA ARG A 186 4.11 -13.40 7.12
C ARG A 186 2.74 -13.62 6.51
N VAL A 187 2.36 -14.90 6.38
CA VAL A 187 1.04 -15.31 5.89
C VAL A 187 0.39 -16.18 6.95
N ARG A 188 -0.88 -15.91 7.24
CA ARG A 188 -1.70 -16.66 8.19
C ARG A 188 -3.06 -17.00 7.58
N ALA A 189 -3.61 -18.14 7.96
CA ALA A 189 -4.98 -18.48 7.61
C ALA A 189 -5.97 -17.54 8.31
N CYS A 190 -7.05 -17.15 7.62
CA CYS A 190 -8.22 -16.54 8.25
C CYS A 190 -8.88 -17.52 9.23
N GLU A 191 -9.43 -17.00 10.31
CA GLU A 191 -10.47 -17.69 11.05
C GLU A 191 -11.78 -17.70 10.24
N ALA A 192 -12.67 -18.66 10.51
CA ALA A 192 -13.87 -18.89 9.68
C ALA A 192 -14.82 -17.68 9.54
N SER A 193 -14.73 -16.70 10.42
CA SER A 193 -15.54 -15.47 10.43
C SER A 193 -14.80 -14.22 9.97
N GLN A 194 -13.52 -14.34 9.60
CA GLN A 194 -12.69 -13.21 9.20
C GLN A 194 -12.63 -13.07 7.68
N GLU A 195 -12.74 -11.85 7.20
CA GLU A 195 -12.42 -11.52 5.81
C GLU A 195 -10.90 -11.42 5.62
N PRO A 196 -10.39 -11.66 4.40
CA PRO A 196 -9.00 -11.39 4.07
C PRO A 196 -8.61 -9.96 4.40
N HIS A 197 -7.44 -9.77 5.01
CA HIS A 197 -6.97 -8.44 5.41
C HIS A 197 -5.46 -8.38 5.64
N LEU A 198 -4.99 -7.18 5.85
CA LEU A 198 -3.60 -6.86 6.17
C LEU A 198 -3.50 -6.33 7.60
N GLU A 199 -2.40 -6.70 8.27
CA GLU A 199 -1.98 -6.09 9.53
C GLU A 199 -0.50 -5.73 9.44
N ALA A 200 -0.09 -4.58 9.98
CA ALA A 200 1.31 -4.19 9.99
C ALA A 200 1.74 -3.76 11.39
N TRP A 201 2.89 -4.25 11.83
CA TRP A 201 3.54 -3.79 13.04
C TRP A 201 4.65 -2.81 12.69
N VAL A 202 4.55 -1.62 13.25
CA VAL A 202 5.47 -0.52 13.03
C VAL A 202 6.13 -0.17 14.37
N GLN A 203 7.46 -0.19 14.39
CA GLN A 203 8.22 0.40 15.50
C GLN A 203 8.12 1.91 15.39
N THR A 204 7.77 2.55 16.50
CA THR A 204 7.69 4.02 16.61
C THR A 204 8.58 4.50 17.78
N PRO A 205 8.86 5.79 17.91
CA PRO A 205 9.56 6.34 19.08
C PRO A 205 8.87 6.01 20.42
N SER A 206 7.54 5.76 20.38
CA SER A 206 6.73 5.40 21.57
C SER A 206 6.51 3.89 21.72
N GLY A 207 7.24 3.05 21.00
CA GLY A 207 7.14 1.59 21.04
C GLY A 207 6.44 1.00 19.83
N LEU A 208 6.19 -0.30 19.89
CA LEU A 208 5.55 -1.06 18.79
C LEU A 208 4.06 -0.68 18.68
N ARG A 209 3.61 -0.41 17.46
CA ARG A 209 2.22 -0.06 17.13
C ARG A 209 1.72 -0.91 15.96
N GLN A 210 0.39 -1.02 15.84
CA GLN A 210 -0.25 -1.82 14.81
C GLN A 210 -1.13 -0.94 13.92
N LEU A 211 -1.07 -1.22 12.61
CA LEU A 211 -2.05 -0.75 11.61
C LEU A 211 -2.90 -1.94 11.17
N THR A 212 -4.20 -1.74 11.01
CA THR A 212 -5.17 -2.78 10.63
C THR A 212 -6.06 -2.33 9.48
N GLY A 213 -6.84 -3.27 8.92
CA GLY A 213 -7.79 -3.01 7.84
C GLY A 213 -8.91 -2.01 8.17
N ALA A 214 -9.20 -1.81 9.47
CA ALA A 214 -10.12 -0.77 9.92
C ALA A 214 -9.55 -0.10 11.19
N MET A 215 -9.18 1.16 11.08
CA MET A 215 -8.65 1.95 12.18
C MET A 215 -9.72 2.93 12.67
N PRO A 216 -10.18 2.84 13.93
CA PRO A 216 -11.17 3.77 14.46
C PRO A 216 -10.56 5.18 14.54
N VAL A 217 -11.30 6.17 14.05
CA VAL A 217 -10.96 7.58 14.28
C VAL A 217 -11.63 8.00 15.59
N LEU A 218 -10.85 8.15 16.65
CA LEU A 218 -11.33 8.68 17.90
C LEU A 218 -11.64 10.16 17.72
N LYS A 219 -12.89 10.57 17.96
CA LYS A 219 -13.24 11.98 17.98
C LYS A 219 -12.51 12.65 19.14
N ALA A 220 -11.86 13.77 18.87
CA ALA A 220 -11.35 14.63 19.94
C ALA A 220 -12.54 15.04 20.81
N GLY A 221 -12.51 14.70 22.10
CA GLY A 221 -13.50 15.10 23.09
C GLY A 221 -13.44 16.60 23.37
#